data_3af6344e77d44184841fc06bd47bf96e
#
_entry.id   3af6344e77d44184841fc06bd47bf96e
#
_cell.length_a   1.000
_cell.length_b   1.000
_cell.length_c   1.000
_cell.angle_alpha   90.00
_cell.angle_beta   90.00
_cell.angle_gamma   90.00
#
_symmetry.space_group_name_H-M   'P 1'
#
loop_
_entity.id
_entity.type
_entity.pdbx_description
1 polymer ?
#
loop_
_entity_poly.entity_id
_entity_poly.type
_entity_poly.pdbx_seq_one_letter_code
_entity_poly.pdbx_strand_id
1 'polypeptide(L)'
;ALPILLEIIQNLEKKVEQLSSESVSGRKERFRDRYSNRILDNLPDMLTVLDRDANIVELVSSPSTNHVEGTTADSITQSNIKDILPEDAYKNIRKNMEQVFRSGKSAIARHDLMMDGVPHHYEHWLSLLDKEYLLCMCRDVSQLWETEQTNAEQQNEIMRLNSLMEAIVNNVPVYLFVKDSGNDFRYLYWNKTFADYSGIPIEKAIGRNDFEIFKRTEDMEKFRLDDIRVLKEGKLDYFEEYMAASGEIRTITTMKRLVPSSNEHPYIIGISWDITEIKKTEKALDAARIKAEEADRLKSAFLANMSHEI
;
A
#
# COMPACT_ATOMS: atom_id res chain seq x y z
N ALA A 1 20.27 0.61 -12.79
CA ALA A 1 21.22 1.73 -12.85
C ALA A 1 22.42 1.41 -13.75
N LEU A 2 23.05 0.24 -13.63
CA LEU A 2 24.23 -0.12 -14.43
C LEU A 2 23.99 -0.15 -15.95
N PRO A 3 22.89 -0.67 -16.51
CA PRO A 3 22.62 -0.57 -17.94
C PRO A 3 22.54 0.87 -18.41
N ILE A 4 21.99 1.76 -17.59
CA ILE A 4 21.90 3.20 -17.87
C ILE A 4 23.31 3.85 -17.80
N LEU A 5 24.13 3.43 -16.84
CA LEU A 5 25.50 3.95 -16.70
C LEU A 5 26.40 3.47 -17.85
N LEU A 6 26.27 2.21 -18.26
CA LEU A 6 26.95 1.66 -19.44
C LEU A 6 26.46 2.32 -20.73
N GLU A 7 25.17 2.59 -20.85
CA GLU A 7 24.59 3.28 -22.00
C GLU A 7 25.01 4.74 -22.03
N ILE A 8 25.12 5.40 -20.86
CA ILE A 8 25.68 6.76 -20.73
C ILE A 8 27.17 6.77 -21.10
N ILE A 9 27.95 5.79 -20.63
CA ILE A 9 29.36 5.67 -20.97
C ILE A 9 29.53 5.41 -22.49
N GLN A 10 28.77 4.51 -23.06
CA GLN A 10 28.80 4.22 -24.52
C GLN A 10 28.29 5.40 -25.35
N ASN A 11 27.29 6.14 -24.90
CA ASN A 11 26.79 7.35 -25.56
C ASN A 11 27.78 8.52 -25.41
N LEU A 12 28.47 8.63 -24.28
CA LEU A 12 29.57 9.59 -24.11
C LEU A 12 30.77 9.24 -24.97
N GLU A 13 31.13 7.96 -25.08
CA GLU A 13 32.17 7.49 -25.99
C GLU A 13 31.82 7.78 -27.46
N LYS A 14 30.60 7.49 -27.90
CA LYS A 14 30.11 7.80 -29.25
C LYS A 14 30.07 9.31 -29.53
N LYS A 15 29.70 10.12 -28.55
CA LYS A 15 29.63 11.56 -28.67
C LYS A 15 31.04 12.19 -28.64
N VAL A 16 31.97 11.59 -27.89
CA VAL A 16 33.41 11.95 -27.91
C VAL A 16 34.04 11.52 -29.22
N GLU A 17 33.69 10.38 -29.83
CA GLU A 17 34.12 10.00 -31.18
C GLU A 17 33.57 10.93 -32.26
N GLN A 18 32.29 11.33 -32.19
CA GLN A 18 31.70 12.30 -33.12
C GLN A 18 32.34 13.71 -33.04
N LEU A 19 32.66 14.17 -31.83
CA LEU A 19 33.35 15.45 -31.62
C LEU A 19 34.85 15.41 -31.96
N SER A 20 35.39 14.22 -32.22
CA SER A 20 36.79 13.97 -32.46
C SER A 20 37.20 13.82 -33.91
N SER A 21 36.24 13.84 -34.84
CA SER A 21 36.57 13.90 -36.28
C SER A 21 37.11 15.27 -36.73
N GLU A 22 37.05 16.29 -35.85
CA GLU A 22 37.62 17.60 -36.12
C GLU A 22 38.70 17.94 -35.08
N SER A 23 39.96 17.61 -35.42
CA SER A 23 41.24 18.06 -34.90
C SER A 23 41.52 18.03 -33.39
N VAL A 24 42.67 17.44 -33.06
CA VAL A 24 43.52 17.54 -31.87
C VAL A 24 43.62 16.28 -30.99
N SER A 25 44.47 15.36 -31.42
CA SER A 25 44.79 14.10 -30.72
C SER A 25 45.42 14.31 -29.31
N GLY A 26 46.02 15.42 -29.02
CA GLY A 26 46.66 15.69 -27.72
C GLY A 26 45.80 16.34 -26.63
N ARG A 27 44.58 16.81 -26.95
CA ARG A 27 43.59 17.29 -25.94
C ARG A 27 42.69 16.19 -25.43
N LYS A 28 42.49 15.11 -26.20
CA LYS A 28 41.60 13.99 -25.88
C LYS A 28 42.08 13.14 -24.70
N GLU A 29 43.36 12.79 -24.67
CA GLU A 29 43.89 11.97 -23.58
C GLU A 29 43.80 12.70 -22.24
N ARG A 30 44.20 13.99 -22.21
CA ARG A 30 44.14 14.80 -20.98
C ARG A 30 42.74 15.07 -20.47
N PHE A 31 41.72 15.13 -21.34
CA PHE A 31 40.33 15.30 -20.93
C PHE A 31 39.74 14.02 -20.36
N ARG A 32 39.99 12.89 -21.03
CA ARG A 32 39.56 11.57 -20.62
C ARG A 32 40.14 11.21 -19.26
N ASP A 33 41.42 11.32 -19.07
CA ASP A 33 42.11 11.03 -17.80
C ASP A 33 41.60 11.94 -16.65
N ARG A 34 41.44 13.21 -16.94
CA ARG A 34 41.02 14.20 -15.93
C ARG A 34 39.57 14.01 -15.44
N TYR A 35 38.67 13.62 -16.32
CA TYR A 35 37.26 13.43 -15.94
C TYR A 35 36.97 12.00 -15.50
N SER A 36 37.63 11.01 -16.03
CA SER A 36 37.49 9.61 -15.57
C SER A 36 37.88 9.50 -14.11
N ASN A 37 39.01 10.02 -13.69
CA ASN A 37 39.42 10.00 -12.29
C ASN A 37 38.40 10.74 -11.39
N ARG A 38 37.92 11.91 -11.79
CA ARG A 38 36.94 12.66 -11.02
C ARG A 38 35.57 11.95 -10.92
N ILE A 39 35.16 11.21 -11.93
CA ILE A 39 33.94 10.39 -11.90
C ILE A 39 34.15 9.21 -10.94
N LEU A 40 35.27 8.52 -11.07
CA LEU A 40 35.61 7.39 -10.22
C LEU A 40 35.74 7.79 -8.75
N ASP A 41 36.39 8.93 -8.46
CA ASP A 41 36.55 9.48 -7.09
C ASP A 41 35.25 9.87 -6.43
N ASN A 42 34.20 10.13 -7.21
CA ASN A 42 32.87 10.52 -6.70
C ASN A 42 31.82 9.40 -6.78
N LEU A 43 32.21 8.19 -7.17
CA LEU A 43 31.28 7.05 -7.11
C LEU A 43 31.01 6.64 -5.66
N PRO A 44 29.74 6.43 -5.29
CA PRO A 44 29.39 5.98 -3.94
C PRO A 44 29.72 4.50 -3.69
N ASP A 45 30.14 3.80 -4.72
CA ASP A 45 30.40 2.37 -4.68
C ASP A 45 31.91 2.07 -4.69
N MET A 46 32.31 0.99 -4.02
CA MET A 46 33.69 0.52 -4.09
C MET A 46 33.91 -0.23 -5.41
N LEU A 47 34.96 0.17 -6.15
CA LEU A 47 35.37 -0.44 -7.40
C LEU A 47 36.73 -1.09 -7.26
N THR A 48 36.81 -2.39 -7.57
CA THR A 48 38.05 -3.17 -7.56
C THR A 48 38.24 -3.92 -8.86
N VAL A 49 39.51 -4.13 -9.22
CA VAL A 49 39.87 -5.04 -10.29
C VAL A 49 40.32 -6.37 -9.66
N LEU A 50 39.70 -7.45 -10.11
CA LEU A 50 40.00 -8.82 -9.63
C LEU A 50 40.63 -9.61 -10.72
N ASP A 51 41.65 -10.40 -10.36
CA ASP A 51 42.22 -11.45 -11.25
C ASP A 51 41.38 -12.73 -11.21
N ARG A 52 41.80 -13.75 -12.01
CA ARG A 52 41.14 -15.05 -12.07
C ARG A 52 41.09 -15.79 -10.73
N ASP A 53 42.03 -15.54 -9.86
CA ASP A 53 42.15 -16.18 -8.55
C ASP A 53 41.47 -15.39 -7.43
N ALA A 54 40.76 -14.32 -7.79
CA ALA A 54 40.05 -13.43 -6.89
C ALA A 54 40.97 -12.57 -5.99
N ASN A 55 42.19 -12.32 -6.46
CA ASN A 55 43.06 -11.33 -5.84
C ASN A 55 42.64 -9.93 -6.28
N ILE A 56 42.68 -8.97 -5.39
CA ILE A 56 42.41 -7.58 -5.69
C ILE A 56 43.71 -6.97 -6.27
N VAL A 57 43.71 -6.76 -7.57
CA VAL A 57 44.85 -6.19 -8.29
C VAL A 57 44.90 -4.70 -8.16
N GLU A 58 43.77 -4.05 -8.15
CA GLU A 58 43.66 -2.59 -8.07
C GLU A 58 42.37 -2.19 -7.33
N LEU A 59 42.47 -1.16 -6.49
CA LEU A 59 41.34 -0.46 -5.90
C LEU A 59 41.13 0.84 -6.68
N VAL A 60 40.11 0.84 -7.55
CA VAL A 60 39.83 1.95 -8.48
C VAL A 60 39.10 3.10 -7.79
N SER A 61 38.16 2.80 -6.90
CA SER A 61 37.41 3.77 -6.09
C SER A 61 37.01 3.14 -4.75
N SER A 62 37.14 3.93 -3.68
CA SER A 62 36.71 3.53 -2.34
C SER A 62 36.06 4.74 -1.69
N PRO A 63 34.73 4.78 -1.55
CA PRO A 63 34.07 5.81 -0.78
C PRO A 63 34.51 5.73 0.70
N SER A 64 34.72 6.88 1.32
CA SER A 64 35.21 7.00 2.70
C SER A 64 34.29 6.39 3.76
N THR A 65 33.10 5.99 3.39
CA THR A 65 32.05 5.43 4.27
C THR A 65 31.95 3.91 4.29
N ASN A 66 32.61 3.18 3.36
CA ASN A 66 32.49 1.73 3.21
C ASN A 66 33.76 0.97 3.61
N HIS A 67 34.44 1.43 4.66
CA HIS A 67 35.57 0.65 5.18
C HIS A 67 35.04 -0.49 6.05
N VAL A 68 35.40 -1.73 5.68
CA VAL A 68 35.41 -2.84 6.65
C VAL A 68 36.35 -2.39 7.77
N GLU A 69 35.85 -2.37 9.00
CA GLU A 69 36.62 -1.87 10.15
C GLU A 69 38.03 -2.45 10.20
N GLY A 70 39.02 -1.59 10.24
CA GLY A 70 40.43 -1.96 10.33
C GLY A 70 41.13 -2.19 8.99
N THR A 71 40.53 -1.97 7.83
CA THR A 71 41.18 -2.08 6.53
C THR A 71 41.52 -0.73 5.94
N THR A 72 42.77 -0.53 5.55
CA THR A 72 43.22 0.62 4.77
C THR A 72 43.20 0.27 3.28
N ALA A 73 43.13 1.27 2.40
CA ALA A 73 43.19 1.07 0.96
C ALA A 73 44.42 0.22 0.54
N ASP A 74 45.56 0.47 1.20
CA ASP A 74 46.81 -0.29 0.94
C ASP A 74 46.75 -1.73 1.40
N SER A 75 45.97 -2.05 2.45
CA SER A 75 45.80 -3.41 2.94
C SER A 75 44.80 -4.25 2.11
N ILE A 76 43.91 -3.57 1.39
CA ILE A 76 42.94 -4.22 0.48
C ILE A 76 43.62 -4.61 -0.83
N THR A 77 44.46 -3.73 -1.37
CA THR A 77 45.22 -4.01 -2.59
C THR A 77 46.20 -5.16 -2.35
N GLN A 78 46.25 -6.14 -3.23
CA GLN A 78 47.03 -7.37 -3.15
C GLN A 78 46.49 -8.44 -2.16
N SER A 79 45.37 -8.21 -1.50
CA SER A 79 44.68 -9.26 -0.73
C SER A 79 43.77 -10.11 -1.62
N ASN A 80 43.42 -11.30 -1.14
CA ASN A 80 42.39 -12.12 -1.80
C ASN A 80 41.02 -11.83 -1.15
N ILE A 81 39.96 -11.75 -1.97
CA ILE A 81 38.62 -11.49 -1.41
C ILE A 81 38.16 -12.57 -0.42
N LYS A 82 38.72 -13.76 -0.46
CA LYS A 82 38.47 -14.84 0.48
C LYS A 82 38.97 -14.49 1.91
N ASP A 83 39.98 -13.63 2.04
CA ASP A 83 40.54 -13.22 3.33
C ASP A 83 39.77 -12.05 3.96
N ILE A 84 38.90 -11.43 3.17
CA ILE A 84 38.08 -10.24 3.54
C ILE A 84 36.63 -10.63 3.80
N LEU A 85 36.10 -11.60 3.02
CA LEU A 85 34.67 -11.94 3.03
C LEU A 85 34.41 -13.27 3.77
N PRO A 86 33.22 -13.43 4.36
CA PRO A 86 32.76 -14.73 4.86
C PRO A 86 32.82 -15.81 3.78
N GLU A 87 33.01 -17.06 4.20
CA GLU A 87 33.21 -18.18 3.29
C GLU A 87 32.06 -18.35 2.27
N ASP A 88 30.83 -18.17 2.71
CA ASP A 88 29.64 -18.30 1.85
C ASP A 88 29.55 -17.16 0.81
N ALA A 89 29.88 -15.94 1.22
CA ALA A 89 29.97 -14.77 0.33
C ALA A 89 31.05 -14.99 -0.72
N TYR A 90 32.23 -15.42 -0.29
CA TYR A 90 33.33 -15.75 -1.21
C TYR A 90 32.94 -16.83 -2.22
N LYS A 91 32.33 -17.94 -1.78
CA LYS A 91 31.89 -19.02 -2.68
C LYS A 91 30.89 -18.51 -3.73
N ASN A 92 29.94 -17.67 -3.32
CA ASN A 92 28.97 -17.11 -4.23
C ASN A 92 29.61 -16.17 -5.26
N ILE A 93 30.47 -15.27 -4.81
CA ILE A 93 31.19 -14.35 -5.72
C ILE A 93 32.09 -15.15 -6.67
N ARG A 94 32.85 -16.12 -6.18
CA ARG A 94 33.72 -16.97 -6.99
C ARG A 94 32.97 -17.72 -8.11
N LYS A 95 31.83 -18.30 -7.78
CA LYS A 95 30.95 -18.94 -8.75
C LYS A 95 30.50 -17.98 -9.86
N ASN A 96 30.11 -16.76 -9.48
CA ASN A 96 29.69 -15.74 -10.45
C ASN A 96 30.88 -15.23 -11.28
N MET A 97 32.08 -15.07 -10.70
CA MET A 97 33.30 -14.74 -11.45
C MET A 97 33.61 -15.79 -12.55
N GLU A 98 33.55 -17.07 -12.22
CA GLU A 98 33.74 -18.15 -13.20
C GLU A 98 32.73 -18.11 -14.34
N GLN A 99 31.48 -17.80 -14.03
CA GLN A 99 30.42 -17.59 -15.01
C GLN A 99 30.74 -16.41 -15.93
N VAL A 100 31.18 -15.27 -15.39
CA VAL A 100 31.53 -14.09 -16.16
C VAL A 100 32.73 -14.38 -17.09
N PHE A 101 33.80 -15.00 -16.59
CA PHE A 101 34.95 -15.37 -17.41
C PHE A 101 34.60 -16.35 -18.54
N ARG A 102 33.63 -17.24 -18.30
CA ARG A 102 33.19 -18.24 -19.32
C ARG A 102 32.25 -17.62 -20.35
N SER A 103 31.32 -16.76 -19.93
CA SER A 103 30.25 -16.29 -20.80
C SER A 103 30.49 -14.90 -21.39
N GLY A 104 31.41 -14.12 -20.82
CA GLY A 104 31.59 -12.69 -21.10
C GLY A 104 30.45 -11.78 -20.66
N LYS A 105 29.39 -12.33 -20.00
CA LYS A 105 28.25 -11.59 -19.54
C LYS A 105 28.42 -11.23 -18.08
N SER A 106 28.07 -9.97 -17.71
CA SER A 106 28.10 -9.51 -16.34
C SER A 106 27.17 -10.33 -15.43
N ALA A 107 27.53 -10.47 -14.16
CA ALA A 107 26.75 -11.16 -13.15
C ALA A 107 26.66 -10.34 -11.86
N ILE A 108 25.67 -10.65 -11.02
CA ILE A 108 25.48 -10.04 -9.70
C ILE A 108 25.56 -11.13 -8.66
N ALA A 109 26.45 -10.94 -7.68
CA ALA A 109 26.51 -11.78 -6.48
C ALA A 109 26.01 -10.95 -5.28
N ARG A 110 25.19 -11.54 -4.41
CA ARG A 110 24.66 -10.91 -3.21
C ARG A 110 25.15 -11.66 -1.98
N HIS A 111 25.42 -10.94 -0.92
CA HIS A 111 25.68 -11.53 0.39
C HIS A 111 25.34 -10.57 1.51
N ASP A 112 25.17 -11.15 2.69
CA ASP A 112 24.93 -10.41 3.92
C ASP A 112 26.21 -10.44 4.77
N LEU A 113 26.50 -9.33 5.43
CA LEU A 113 27.60 -9.19 6.37
C LEU A 113 27.07 -8.62 7.70
N MET A 114 27.40 -9.28 8.80
CA MET A 114 27.08 -8.75 10.12
C MET A 114 28.16 -7.76 10.55
N MET A 115 27.78 -6.48 10.71
CA MET A 115 28.65 -5.43 11.23
C MET A 115 28.01 -4.85 12.50
N ASP A 116 28.73 -4.86 13.62
CA ASP A 116 28.24 -4.39 14.93
C ASP A 116 26.89 -5.00 15.37
N GLY A 117 26.62 -6.23 14.95
CA GLY A 117 25.36 -6.92 15.25
C GLY A 117 24.19 -6.53 14.34
N VAL A 118 24.43 -5.70 13.31
CA VAL A 118 23.44 -5.29 12.30
C VAL A 118 23.76 -5.99 10.99
N PRO A 119 22.77 -6.58 10.31
CA PRO A 119 22.97 -7.15 8.98
C PRO A 119 23.09 -6.03 7.93
N HIS A 120 24.14 -6.10 7.15
CA HIS A 120 24.33 -5.26 5.98
C HIS A 120 24.22 -6.12 4.72
N HIS A 121 23.56 -5.61 3.70
CA HIS A 121 23.30 -6.29 2.44
C HIS A 121 24.16 -5.70 1.34
N TYR A 122 24.98 -6.55 0.68
CA TYR A 122 25.91 -6.12 -0.36
C TYR A 122 25.58 -6.78 -1.70
N GLU A 123 25.70 -5.99 -2.77
CA GLU A 123 25.67 -6.46 -4.16
C GLU A 123 27.04 -6.25 -4.79
N HIS A 124 27.58 -7.32 -5.40
CA HIS A 124 28.78 -7.30 -6.21
C HIS A 124 28.42 -7.46 -7.68
N TRP A 125 28.65 -6.41 -8.44
CA TRP A 125 28.46 -6.38 -9.87
C TRP A 125 29.76 -6.74 -10.54
N LEU A 126 29.82 -7.91 -11.21
CA LEU A 126 31.01 -8.47 -11.84
C LEU A 126 30.91 -8.27 -13.34
N SER A 127 31.88 -7.61 -13.94
CA SER A 127 31.94 -7.36 -15.38
C SER A 127 33.31 -7.71 -15.94
N LEU A 128 33.35 -8.31 -17.11
CA LEU A 128 34.60 -8.70 -17.76
C LEU A 128 35.33 -7.44 -18.27
N LEU A 129 36.58 -7.24 -17.87
CA LEU A 129 37.47 -6.24 -18.46
C LEU A 129 38.20 -6.84 -19.63
N ASP A 130 38.85 -7.99 -19.41
CA ASP A 130 39.55 -8.75 -20.44
C ASP A 130 39.59 -10.24 -20.06
N LYS A 131 40.51 -11.01 -20.68
CA LYS A 131 40.64 -12.44 -20.42
C LYS A 131 41.16 -12.79 -19.02
N GLU A 132 41.81 -11.87 -18.35
CA GLU A 132 42.50 -12.08 -17.07
C GLU A 132 41.83 -11.33 -15.89
N TYR A 133 41.11 -10.23 -16.18
CA TYR A 133 40.60 -9.33 -15.17
C TYR A 133 39.10 -9.08 -15.26
N LEU A 134 38.50 -8.89 -14.08
CA LEU A 134 37.12 -8.45 -13.88
C LEU A 134 37.09 -7.12 -13.15
N LEU A 135 36.13 -6.28 -13.52
CA LEU A 135 35.70 -5.17 -12.69
C LEU A 135 34.63 -5.67 -11.70
N CYS A 136 34.86 -5.45 -10.42
CA CYS A 136 33.91 -5.72 -9.36
C CYS A 136 33.48 -4.39 -8.72
N MET A 137 32.20 -4.06 -8.82
CA MET A 137 31.58 -2.95 -8.09
C MET A 137 30.82 -3.51 -6.90
N CYS A 138 31.21 -3.09 -5.71
CA CYS A 138 30.56 -3.48 -4.46
C CYS A 138 29.72 -2.31 -3.95
N ARG A 139 28.43 -2.56 -3.75
CA ARG A 139 27.45 -1.61 -3.27
C ARG A 139 26.78 -2.09 -1.99
N ASP A 140 26.73 -1.23 -0.98
CA ASP A 140 25.85 -1.44 0.16
C ASP A 140 24.42 -1.09 -0.23
N VAL A 141 23.53 -2.07 -0.17
CA VAL A 141 22.10 -1.92 -0.51
C VAL A 141 21.20 -2.06 0.72
N SER A 142 21.77 -2.02 1.94
CA SER A 142 21.05 -2.24 3.20
C SER A 142 19.86 -1.31 3.33
N GLN A 143 20.07 -0.01 3.12
CA GLN A 143 19.01 0.99 3.22
C GLN A 143 17.88 0.80 2.17
N LEU A 144 18.25 0.40 0.96
CA LEU A 144 17.29 0.07 -0.08
C LEU A 144 16.50 -1.16 0.30
N TRP A 145 17.16 -2.19 0.78
CA TRP A 145 16.55 -3.45 1.19
C TRP A 145 15.57 -3.26 2.36
N GLU A 146 15.98 -2.52 3.40
CA GLU A 146 15.10 -2.16 4.54
C GLU A 146 13.86 -1.39 4.08
N THR A 147 14.05 -0.44 3.16
CA THR A 147 12.93 0.34 2.61
C THR A 147 11.96 -0.56 1.83
N GLU A 148 12.46 -1.46 1.00
CA GLU A 148 11.65 -2.41 0.23
C GLU A 148 10.89 -3.38 1.15
N GLN A 149 11.53 -3.90 2.19
CA GLN A 149 10.89 -4.78 3.18
C GLN A 149 9.77 -4.03 3.93
N THR A 150 10.08 -2.83 4.46
CA THR A 150 9.08 -2.01 5.15
C THR A 150 7.88 -1.70 4.26
N ASN A 151 8.11 -1.33 3.00
CA ASN A 151 7.05 -1.07 2.05
C ASN A 151 6.21 -2.34 1.76
N ALA A 152 6.85 -3.50 1.62
CA ALA A 152 6.15 -4.76 1.39
C ALA A 152 5.29 -5.16 2.59
N GLU A 153 5.80 -4.99 3.82
CA GLU A 153 5.04 -5.23 5.06
C GLU A 153 3.84 -4.29 5.18
N GLN A 154 4.03 -2.98 4.90
CA GLN A 154 2.95 -2.00 4.92
C GLN A 154 1.87 -2.33 3.88
N GLN A 155 2.26 -2.71 2.67
CA GLN A 155 1.30 -3.11 1.63
C GLN A 155 0.50 -4.35 2.03
N ASN A 156 1.16 -5.35 2.60
CA ASN A 156 0.49 -6.56 3.09
C ASN A 156 -0.52 -6.24 4.20
N GLU A 157 -0.15 -5.37 5.15
CA GLU A 157 -1.05 -4.96 6.23
C GLU A 157 -2.24 -4.16 5.70
N ILE A 158 -2.04 -3.25 4.74
CA ILE A 158 -3.14 -2.52 4.07
C ILE A 158 -4.08 -3.51 3.37
N MET A 159 -3.56 -4.48 2.62
CA MET A 159 -4.37 -5.51 1.97
C MET A 159 -5.16 -6.34 2.99
N ARG A 160 -4.53 -6.72 4.10
CA ARG A 160 -5.18 -7.47 5.18
C ARG A 160 -6.32 -6.68 5.82
N LEU A 161 -6.08 -5.41 6.14
CA LEU A 161 -7.10 -4.52 6.74
C LEU A 161 -8.26 -4.26 5.77
N ASN A 162 -7.98 -4.04 4.49
CA ASN A 162 -9.02 -3.86 3.47
C ASN A 162 -9.89 -5.11 3.33
N SER A 163 -9.28 -6.30 3.25
CA SER A 163 -10.01 -7.57 3.18
C SER A 163 -10.88 -7.81 4.42
N LEU A 164 -10.37 -7.47 5.61
CA LEU A 164 -11.13 -7.56 6.85
C LEU A 164 -12.31 -6.58 6.85
N MET A 165 -12.09 -5.32 6.46
CA MET A 165 -13.16 -4.34 6.33
C MET A 165 -14.24 -4.79 5.36
N GLU A 166 -13.87 -5.25 4.17
CA GLU A 166 -14.82 -5.79 3.19
C GLU A 166 -15.62 -6.98 3.76
N ALA A 167 -14.95 -7.90 4.44
CA ALA A 167 -15.62 -9.03 5.07
C ALA A 167 -16.63 -8.56 6.14
N ILE A 168 -16.28 -7.58 6.97
CA ILE A 168 -17.19 -7.04 7.98
C ILE A 168 -18.38 -6.37 7.31
N VAL A 169 -18.14 -5.37 6.45
CA VAL A 169 -19.20 -4.51 5.90
C VAL A 169 -20.15 -5.26 4.94
N ASN A 170 -19.66 -6.33 4.30
CA ASN A 170 -20.49 -7.17 3.43
C ASN A 170 -21.27 -8.27 4.15
N ASN A 171 -20.98 -8.55 5.43
CA ASN A 171 -21.67 -9.56 6.21
C ASN A 171 -22.54 -8.98 7.34
N VAL A 172 -22.47 -7.68 7.62
CA VAL A 172 -23.42 -7.06 8.55
C VAL A 172 -24.79 -6.88 7.88
N PRO A 173 -25.90 -7.12 8.62
CA PRO A 173 -27.26 -7.02 8.07
C PRO A 173 -27.75 -5.57 8.00
N VAL A 174 -26.91 -4.68 7.45
CA VAL A 174 -27.22 -3.25 7.27
C VAL A 174 -26.94 -2.82 5.83
N TYR A 175 -27.67 -1.85 5.35
CA TYR A 175 -27.48 -1.22 4.05
C TYR A 175 -26.52 -0.05 4.23
N LEU A 176 -25.27 -0.24 3.86
CA LEU A 176 -24.20 0.76 4.03
C LEU A 176 -23.89 1.41 2.68
N PHE A 177 -23.83 2.74 2.69
CA PHE A 177 -23.41 3.51 1.54
C PHE A 177 -22.60 4.74 1.93
N VAL A 178 -21.77 5.22 1.00
CA VAL A 178 -21.01 6.46 1.11
C VAL A 178 -21.24 7.28 -0.14
N LYS A 179 -21.52 8.57 0.04
CA LYS A 179 -21.72 9.53 -1.06
C LYS A 179 -20.70 10.66 -1.00
N ASP A 180 -20.28 11.13 -2.16
CA ASP A 180 -19.46 12.32 -2.33
C ASP A 180 -20.33 13.56 -2.36
N SER A 181 -20.23 14.41 -1.34
CA SER A 181 -21.05 15.62 -1.25
C SER A 181 -20.64 16.70 -2.24
N GLY A 182 -19.41 16.69 -2.71
CA GLY A 182 -18.88 17.65 -3.68
C GLY A 182 -19.11 17.24 -5.15
N ASN A 183 -19.55 16.01 -5.38
CA ASN A 183 -19.78 15.47 -6.73
C ASN A 183 -21.23 14.98 -6.89
N ASP A 184 -22.18 15.86 -6.73
CA ASP A 184 -23.61 15.59 -6.92
C ASP A 184 -24.14 14.39 -6.13
N PHE A 185 -23.60 14.14 -4.94
CA PHE A 185 -23.97 13.05 -4.05
C PHE A 185 -23.86 11.66 -4.75
N ARG A 186 -22.87 11.47 -5.60
CA ARG A 186 -22.59 10.20 -6.25
C ARG A 186 -22.08 9.19 -5.25
N TYR A 187 -22.53 7.94 -5.39
CA TYR A 187 -22.08 6.85 -4.54
C TYR A 187 -20.60 6.53 -4.76
N LEU A 188 -19.83 6.55 -3.68
CA LEU A 188 -18.43 6.09 -3.64
C LEU A 188 -18.34 4.65 -3.12
N TYR A 189 -19.28 4.27 -2.28
CA TYR A 189 -19.31 2.95 -1.69
C TYR A 189 -20.77 2.47 -1.49
N TRP A 190 -20.94 1.16 -1.58
CA TRP A 190 -22.21 0.46 -1.47
C TRP A 190 -21.91 -0.98 -1.09
N ASN A 191 -22.37 -1.47 0.08
CA ASN A 191 -22.07 -2.83 0.49
C ASN A 191 -22.94 -3.86 -0.22
N LYS A 192 -22.51 -5.13 -0.17
CA LYS A 192 -23.23 -6.24 -0.80
C LYS A 192 -24.67 -6.38 -0.26
N THR A 193 -24.86 -6.22 1.05
CA THR A 193 -26.18 -6.29 1.67
C THR A 193 -27.16 -5.28 1.06
N PHE A 194 -26.69 -4.08 0.75
CA PHE A 194 -27.53 -3.07 0.09
C PHE A 194 -27.76 -3.39 -1.40
N ALA A 195 -26.78 -3.96 -2.09
CA ALA A 195 -26.96 -4.43 -3.46
C ALA A 195 -28.00 -5.55 -3.55
N ASP A 196 -27.92 -6.52 -2.65
CA ASP A 196 -28.87 -7.64 -2.56
C ASP A 196 -30.29 -7.16 -2.25
N TYR A 197 -30.44 -6.20 -1.33
CA TYR A 197 -31.73 -5.61 -0.97
C TYR A 197 -32.34 -4.76 -2.10
N SER A 198 -31.56 -3.90 -2.73
CA SER A 198 -32.03 -3.00 -3.79
C SER A 198 -32.22 -3.71 -5.14
N GLY A 199 -31.62 -4.86 -5.32
CA GLY A 199 -31.54 -5.56 -6.61
C GLY A 199 -30.64 -4.86 -7.63
N ILE A 200 -29.80 -3.92 -7.18
CA ILE A 200 -28.92 -3.13 -8.05
C ILE A 200 -27.46 -3.55 -7.78
N PRO A 201 -26.74 -4.07 -8.79
CA PRO A 201 -25.35 -4.43 -8.65
C PRO A 201 -24.47 -3.22 -8.26
N ILE A 202 -23.45 -3.47 -7.44
CA ILE A 202 -22.51 -2.44 -6.93
C ILE A 202 -21.92 -1.62 -8.09
N GLU A 203 -21.51 -2.28 -9.17
CA GLU A 203 -20.88 -1.65 -10.34
C GLU A 203 -21.82 -0.68 -11.07
N LYS A 204 -23.12 -0.86 -10.90
CA LYS A 204 -24.13 0.05 -11.46
C LYS A 204 -24.46 1.22 -10.55
N ALA A 205 -24.13 1.14 -9.27
CA ALA A 205 -24.37 2.17 -8.27
C ALA A 205 -23.19 3.15 -8.16
N ILE A 206 -21.97 2.63 -8.13
CA ILE A 206 -20.78 3.46 -7.94
C ILE A 206 -20.59 4.48 -9.06
N GLY A 207 -20.28 5.73 -8.68
CA GLY A 207 -20.13 6.87 -9.59
C GLY A 207 -21.44 7.48 -10.07
N ARG A 208 -22.60 6.99 -9.61
CA ARG A 208 -23.93 7.52 -9.94
C ARG A 208 -24.64 8.08 -8.72
N ASN A 209 -25.60 8.96 -8.93
CA ASN A 209 -26.47 9.49 -7.87
C ASN A 209 -27.83 8.77 -7.83
N ASP A 210 -28.69 9.14 -6.88
CA ASP A 210 -29.99 8.50 -6.68
C ASP A 210 -30.88 8.59 -7.91
N PHE A 211 -30.91 9.72 -8.61
CA PHE A 211 -31.75 9.94 -9.80
C PHE A 211 -31.33 9.08 -11.00
N GLU A 212 -30.06 8.72 -11.10
CA GLU A 212 -29.52 7.88 -12.17
C GLU A 212 -29.74 6.38 -11.88
N ILE A 213 -29.95 6.00 -10.62
CA ILE A 213 -30.05 4.60 -10.18
C ILE A 213 -31.50 4.16 -9.99
N PHE A 214 -32.29 4.98 -9.29
CA PHE A 214 -33.64 4.62 -8.89
C PHE A 214 -34.70 5.22 -9.83
N LYS A 215 -35.87 4.56 -9.95
CA LYS A 215 -36.92 4.93 -10.90
C LYS A 215 -37.99 5.87 -10.32
N ARG A 216 -38.10 5.97 -8.99
CA ARG A 216 -39.17 6.75 -8.31
C ARG A 216 -38.66 8.14 -7.94
N THR A 217 -39.10 9.15 -8.68
CA THR A 217 -38.61 10.53 -8.53
C THR A 217 -38.91 11.16 -7.19
N GLU A 218 -40.07 10.90 -6.57
CA GLU A 218 -40.47 11.47 -5.28
C GLU A 218 -39.55 11.02 -4.12
N ASP A 219 -39.16 9.74 -4.11
CA ASP A 219 -38.23 9.22 -3.10
C ASP A 219 -36.83 9.83 -3.28
N MET A 220 -36.43 10.11 -4.53
CA MET A 220 -35.12 10.67 -4.86
C MET A 220 -34.99 12.14 -4.41
N GLU A 221 -36.05 12.92 -4.57
CA GLU A 221 -36.09 14.30 -4.09
C GLU A 221 -35.96 14.34 -2.55
N LYS A 222 -36.65 13.44 -1.85
CA LYS A 222 -36.52 13.29 -0.40
C LYS A 222 -35.08 12.92 -0.01
N PHE A 223 -34.48 11.93 -0.64
CA PHE A 223 -33.10 11.52 -0.35
C PHE A 223 -32.11 12.65 -0.58
N ARG A 224 -32.31 13.45 -1.63
CA ARG A 224 -31.50 14.64 -1.94
C ARG A 224 -31.65 15.72 -0.87
N LEU A 225 -32.87 16.01 -0.42
CA LEU A 225 -33.13 16.96 0.64
C LEU A 225 -32.50 16.51 1.97
N ASP A 226 -32.58 15.23 2.27
CA ASP A 226 -31.95 14.64 3.46
C ASP A 226 -30.42 14.77 3.39
N ASP A 227 -29.80 14.51 2.24
CA ASP A 227 -28.36 14.66 2.05
C ASP A 227 -27.91 16.13 2.19
N ILE A 228 -28.68 17.08 1.64
CA ILE A 228 -28.46 18.52 1.85
C ILE A 228 -28.59 18.91 3.33
N ARG A 229 -29.54 18.32 4.03
CA ARG A 229 -29.72 18.55 5.46
C ARG A 229 -28.53 18.03 6.28
N VAL A 230 -28.00 16.86 5.94
CA VAL A 230 -26.79 16.30 6.56
C VAL A 230 -25.59 17.22 6.36
N LEU A 231 -25.45 17.85 5.19
CA LEU A 231 -24.38 18.84 4.96
C LEU A 231 -24.47 20.04 5.90
N LYS A 232 -25.68 20.46 6.27
CA LYS A 232 -25.90 21.62 7.16
C LYS A 232 -25.82 21.26 8.64
N GLU A 233 -26.39 20.12 9.03
CA GLU A 233 -26.57 19.71 10.42
C GLU A 233 -25.54 18.69 10.92
N GLY A 234 -24.76 18.12 10.00
CA GLY A 234 -23.74 17.11 10.30
C GLY A 234 -24.30 15.69 10.46
N LYS A 235 -25.58 15.55 10.75
CA LYS A 235 -26.26 14.26 10.98
C LYS A 235 -27.75 14.31 10.68
N LEU A 236 -28.31 13.12 10.38
CA LEU A 236 -29.74 12.93 10.24
C LEU A 236 -30.07 11.49 10.65
N ASP A 237 -31.08 11.33 11.53
CA ASP A 237 -31.59 10.03 11.97
C ASP A 237 -33.11 10.02 11.83
N TYR A 238 -33.65 9.01 11.15
CA TYR A 238 -35.08 8.84 10.99
C TYR A 238 -35.46 7.38 10.77
N PHE A 239 -36.73 7.09 10.92
CA PHE A 239 -37.29 5.82 10.45
C PHE A 239 -38.50 6.09 9.53
N GLU A 240 -38.76 5.18 8.63
CA GLU A 240 -39.89 5.24 7.71
C GLU A 240 -40.51 3.87 7.52
N GLU A 241 -41.84 3.87 7.36
CA GLU A 241 -42.58 2.67 6.99
C GLU A 241 -42.87 2.72 5.49
N TYR A 242 -42.66 1.61 4.83
CA TYR A 242 -42.98 1.48 3.41
C TYR A 242 -43.58 0.10 3.14
N MET A 243 -44.36 0.00 2.08
CA MET A 243 -44.91 -1.27 1.60
C MET A 243 -43.90 -1.96 0.70
N ALA A 244 -43.39 -3.11 1.12
CA ALA A 244 -42.51 -3.94 0.31
C ALA A 244 -43.28 -4.54 -0.89
N ALA A 245 -42.54 -4.99 -1.89
CA ALA A 245 -43.14 -5.66 -3.07
C ALA A 245 -43.98 -6.91 -2.72
N SER A 246 -43.74 -7.52 -1.56
CA SER A 246 -44.53 -8.63 -0.99
C SER A 246 -45.89 -8.20 -0.42
N GLY A 247 -46.20 -6.89 -0.33
CA GLY A 247 -47.36 -6.35 0.35
C GLY A 247 -47.21 -6.22 1.88
N GLU A 248 -46.05 -6.53 2.43
CA GLU A 248 -45.73 -6.37 3.84
C GLU A 248 -45.25 -4.95 4.15
N ILE A 249 -45.76 -4.37 5.26
CA ILE A 249 -45.24 -3.10 5.77
C ILE A 249 -43.91 -3.38 6.48
N ARG A 250 -42.84 -2.73 6.02
CA ARG A 250 -41.52 -2.76 6.64
C ARG A 250 -41.15 -1.43 7.23
N THR A 251 -40.48 -1.45 8.35
CA THR A 251 -39.94 -0.28 9.01
C THR A 251 -38.41 -0.26 8.86
N ILE A 252 -37.91 0.72 8.14
CA ILE A 252 -36.46 0.93 7.97
C ILE A 252 -36.05 2.12 8.82
N THR A 253 -34.98 1.98 9.58
CA THR A 253 -34.30 3.12 10.21
C THR A 253 -33.07 3.46 9.41
N THR A 254 -32.83 4.77 9.27
CA THR A 254 -31.68 5.31 8.52
C THR A 254 -30.94 6.33 9.38
N MET A 255 -29.63 6.18 9.41
CA MET A 255 -28.70 7.11 10.01
C MET A 255 -27.78 7.65 8.94
N LYS A 256 -27.66 8.97 8.85
CA LYS A 256 -26.68 9.64 7.96
C LYS A 256 -25.74 10.50 8.78
N ARG A 257 -24.46 10.49 8.44
CA ARG A 257 -23.39 11.24 9.12
C ARG A 257 -22.51 11.91 8.10
N LEU A 258 -22.13 13.16 8.39
CA LEU A 258 -21.10 13.88 7.65
C LEU A 258 -19.74 13.47 8.21
N VAL A 259 -18.84 13.03 7.34
CA VAL A 259 -17.51 12.56 7.71
C VAL A 259 -16.47 13.35 6.94
N PRO A 260 -15.41 13.87 7.60
CA PRO A 260 -14.32 14.51 6.92
C PRO A 260 -13.70 13.58 5.87
N SER A 261 -13.27 14.14 4.76
CA SER A 261 -12.51 13.43 3.74
C SER A 261 -11.14 14.07 3.58
N SER A 262 -10.23 13.37 2.92
CA SER A 262 -8.94 13.94 2.47
C SER A 262 -9.10 14.92 1.30
N ASN A 263 -10.29 14.98 0.70
CA ASN A 263 -10.63 15.84 -0.42
C ASN A 263 -11.23 17.16 0.07
N GLU A 264 -11.50 18.11 -0.85
CA GLU A 264 -12.09 19.42 -0.53
C GLU A 264 -13.50 19.31 0.09
N HIS A 265 -14.23 18.24 -0.19
CA HIS A 265 -15.62 18.04 0.25
C HIS A 265 -15.76 16.83 1.17
N PRO A 266 -16.56 16.92 2.24
CA PRO A 266 -16.80 15.80 3.14
C PRO A 266 -17.64 14.72 2.47
N TYR A 267 -17.60 13.51 3.05
CA TYR A 267 -18.45 12.39 2.63
C TYR A 267 -19.70 12.31 3.50
N ILE A 268 -20.78 11.76 2.92
CA ILE A 268 -21.97 11.34 3.68
C ILE A 268 -21.94 9.81 3.77
N ILE A 269 -21.86 9.30 4.99
CA ILE A 269 -22.05 7.89 5.29
C ILE A 269 -23.49 7.66 5.70
N GLY A 270 -24.19 6.75 5.04
CA GLY A 270 -25.52 6.32 5.39
C GLY A 270 -25.54 4.85 5.78
N ILE A 271 -26.24 4.55 6.87
CA ILE A 271 -26.49 3.18 7.34
C ILE A 271 -27.99 3.05 7.55
N SER A 272 -28.59 2.04 6.92
CA SER A 272 -30.00 1.74 7.10
C SER A 272 -30.18 0.25 7.43
N TRP A 273 -31.17 -0.09 8.22
CA TRP A 273 -31.49 -1.48 8.53
C TRP A 273 -32.98 -1.67 8.82
N ASP A 274 -33.47 -2.89 8.59
CA ASP A 274 -34.85 -3.29 8.82
C ASP A 274 -35.08 -3.55 10.31
N ILE A 275 -36.00 -2.79 10.92
CA ILE A 275 -36.40 -2.93 12.33
C ILE A 275 -37.83 -3.44 12.47
N THR A 276 -38.43 -4.01 11.43
CA THR A 276 -39.82 -4.43 11.40
C THR A 276 -40.15 -5.42 12.53
N GLU A 277 -39.34 -6.45 12.70
CA GLU A 277 -39.54 -7.43 13.77
C GLU A 277 -39.34 -6.84 15.17
N ILE A 278 -38.39 -5.93 15.32
CA ILE A 278 -38.17 -5.19 16.57
C ILE A 278 -39.43 -4.41 16.92
N LYS A 279 -39.98 -3.66 15.97
CA LYS A 279 -41.20 -2.86 16.16
C LYS A 279 -42.45 -3.72 16.42
N LYS A 280 -42.57 -4.85 15.75
CA LYS A 280 -43.64 -5.82 16.04
C LYS A 280 -43.56 -6.36 17.49
N THR A 281 -42.37 -6.73 17.92
CA THR A 281 -42.13 -7.22 19.28
C THR A 281 -42.39 -6.14 20.33
N GLU A 282 -41.94 -4.91 20.10
CA GLU A 282 -42.19 -3.76 20.97
C GLU A 282 -43.70 -3.50 21.15
N LYS A 283 -44.46 -3.45 20.03
CA LYS A 283 -45.92 -3.30 20.07
C LYS A 283 -46.61 -4.44 20.80
N ALA A 284 -46.18 -5.68 20.60
CA ALA A 284 -46.72 -6.84 21.29
C ALA A 284 -46.46 -6.82 22.81
N LEU A 285 -45.25 -6.42 23.20
CA LEU A 285 -44.85 -6.24 24.60
C LEU A 285 -45.69 -5.16 25.31
N ASP A 286 -45.84 -4.00 24.67
CA ASP A 286 -46.65 -2.90 25.20
C ASP A 286 -48.15 -3.33 25.39
N ALA A 287 -48.69 -4.02 24.40
CA ALA A 287 -50.05 -4.56 24.50
C ALA A 287 -50.21 -5.58 25.66
N ALA A 288 -49.19 -6.45 25.84
CA ALA A 288 -49.20 -7.41 26.97
C ALA A 288 -49.06 -6.68 28.32
N ARG A 289 -48.22 -5.63 28.42
CA ARG A 289 -48.07 -4.81 29.62
C ARG A 289 -49.39 -4.14 30.00
N ILE A 290 -50.07 -3.48 29.06
CA ILE A 290 -51.35 -2.81 29.29
C ILE A 290 -52.40 -3.81 29.82
N LYS A 291 -52.48 -5.01 29.18
CA LYS A 291 -53.41 -6.05 29.66
C LYS A 291 -53.06 -6.53 31.06
N ALA A 292 -51.82 -6.68 31.43
CA ALA A 292 -51.40 -7.09 32.76
C ALA A 292 -51.73 -6.03 33.80
N GLU A 293 -51.47 -4.73 33.49
CA GLU A 293 -51.82 -3.59 34.35
C GLU A 293 -53.34 -3.48 34.58
N GLU A 294 -54.15 -3.67 33.53
CA GLU A 294 -55.61 -3.70 33.65
C GLU A 294 -56.11 -4.89 34.51
N ALA A 295 -55.56 -6.07 34.31
CA ALA A 295 -55.91 -7.24 35.13
C ALA A 295 -55.54 -7.07 36.59
N ASP A 296 -54.38 -6.48 36.88
CA ASP A 296 -53.95 -6.17 38.25
C ASP A 296 -54.83 -5.10 38.92
N ARG A 297 -55.25 -4.07 38.18
CA ARG A 297 -56.22 -3.04 38.63
C ARG A 297 -57.58 -3.64 38.94
N LEU A 298 -58.10 -4.54 38.06
CA LEU A 298 -59.35 -5.22 38.28
C LEU A 298 -59.29 -6.12 39.51
N LYS A 299 -58.20 -6.88 39.68
CA LYS A 299 -57.94 -7.74 40.82
C LYS A 299 -57.92 -6.93 42.13
N SER A 300 -57.20 -5.80 42.13
CA SER A 300 -57.12 -4.91 43.28
C SER A 300 -58.45 -4.28 43.63
N ALA A 301 -59.23 -3.85 42.65
CA ALA A 301 -60.61 -3.33 42.86
C ALA A 301 -61.56 -4.42 43.38
N PHE A 302 -61.48 -5.63 42.87
CA PHE A 302 -62.25 -6.79 43.33
C PHE A 302 -61.95 -7.09 44.82
N LEU A 303 -60.64 -7.13 45.19
CA LEU A 303 -60.21 -7.40 46.57
C LEU A 303 -60.66 -6.26 47.53
N ALA A 304 -60.60 -5.04 47.08
CA ALA A 304 -61.07 -3.89 47.88
C ALA A 304 -62.61 -3.99 48.13
N ASN A 305 -63.39 -4.28 47.11
CA ASN A 305 -64.84 -4.45 47.25
C ASN A 305 -65.20 -5.62 48.16
N MET A 306 -64.53 -6.75 48.03
CA MET A 306 -64.77 -7.92 48.94
C MET A 306 -64.39 -7.63 50.39
N SER A 307 -63.34 -6.81 50.63
CA SER A 307 -62.97 -6.40 52.00
C SER A 307 -63.97 -5.42 52.66
N HIS A 308 -64.85 -4.78 51.89
CA HIS A 308 -65.88 -3.87 52.37
C HIS A 308 -67.21 -4.57 52.71
N GLU A 309 -67.41 -5.78 52.21
CA GLU A 309 -68.65 -6.56 52.45
C GLU A 309 -68.53 -7.59 53.62
N ILE A 310 -67.39 -7.65 54.30
CA ILE A 310 -67.12 -8.40 55.50
C ILE A 310 -66.98 -7.44 56.68
#